data_19e3f29f91612de7d5fb73d41c629999
#
_entry.id   19e3f29f91612de7d5fb73d41c629999
#
_cell.length_a   1.000
_cell.length_b   1.000
_cell.length_c   1.000
_cell.angle_alpha   90.00
_cell.angle_beta   90.00
_cell.angle_gamma   90.00
#
_symmetry.space_group_name_H-M   'P 1'
#
loop_
_entity.id
_entity.type
_entity.pdbx_description
1 polymer ?
#
loop_
_entity_poly.entity_id
_entity_poly.type
_entity_poly.pdbx_seq_one_letter_code
_entity_poly.pdbx_strand_id
1 'polypeptide(L)'
;MKDRTLHLVCSRCGQASPVPVYSVINVKEHPELKEEVRSGRIFLWNCPACGSPNLARYPFLYHDPELRLLIWMSDGDRAVEEQMSRTVKEEEGLKDYTARMVDSPGDLIEKIMIFEAGLDDLAMEMCKHVVRGDLGKDVDLRFYSAGGADHELTFTYPEGGQMQLAQAGFSIYEDCAGIVRRNSDIIRGADGLARIDRAWIESFLR
;
A
#
# COMPACT_ATOMS: atom_id res chain seq x y z
N MET A 1 18.09 0.86 -12.83
CA MET A 1 18.73 2.20 -12.72
C MET A 1 17.63 3.23 -12.49
N LYS A 2 17.85 4.23 -11.61
CA LYS A 2 16.88 5.34 -11.46
C LYS A 2 16.68 6.02 -12.80
N ASP A 3 15.42 6.20 -13.22
CA ASP A 3 15.04 6.57 -14.59
C ASP A 3 14.49 8.00 -14.71
N ARG A 4 14.28 8.66 -13.56
CA ARG A 4 13.73 10.01 -13.49
C ARG A 4 14.43 10.85 -12.44
N THR A 5 14.52 12.16 -12.67
CA THR A 5 14.99 13.14 -11.67
C THR A 5 13.85 14.10 -11.35
N LEU A 6 13.52 14.22 -10.07
CA LEU A 6 12.52 15.16 -9.56
C LEU A 6 13.20 16.27 -8.76
N HIS A 7 12.63 17.48 -8.79
CA HIS A 7 13.03 18.56 -7.92
C HIS A 7 12.17 18.55 -6.65
N LEU A 8 12.73 17.98 -5.57
CA LEU A 8 12.03 17.82 -4.30
C LEU A 8 12.44 18.94 -3.33
N VAL A 9 11.47 19.43 -2.56
CA VAL A 9 11.66 20.49 -1.58
C VAL A 9 11.91 19.87 -0.20
N CYS A 10 12.98 20.27 0.45
CA CYS A 10 13.31 19.85 1.80
C CYS A 10 12.29 20.40 2.81
N SER A 11 11.69 19.53 3.62
CA SER A 11 10.72 19.91 4.64
C SER A 11 11.30 20.78 5.75
N ARG A 12 12.63 20.72 5.97
CA ARG A 12 13.31 21.46 7.04
C ARG A 12 13.81 22.85 6.59
N CYS A 13 14.46 22.95 5.44
CA CYS A 13 15.12 24.20 5.03
C CYS A 13 14.51 24.85 3.78
N GLY A 14 13.50 24.22 3.15
CA GLY A 14 12.84 24.74 1.96
C GLY A 14 13.66 24.68 0.67
N GLN A 15 14.90 24.18 0.70
CA GLN A 15 15.75 24.08 -0.49
C GLN A 15 15.20 23.01 -1.45
N ALA A 16 15.00 23.39 -2.70
CA ALA A 16 14.71 22.46 -3.78
C ALA A 16 16.00 21.81 -4.28
N SER A 17 15.96 20.48 -4.48
CA SER A 17 17.14 19.73 -4.91
C SER A 17 16.77 18.66 -5.92
N PRO A 18 17.60 18.39 -6.94
CA PRO A 18 17.37 17.28 -7.87
C PRO A 18 17.60 15.95 -7.16
N VAL A 19 16.59 15.09 -7.16
CA VAL A 19 16.63 13.76 -6.54
C VAL A 19 16.33 12.72 -7.62
N PRO A 20 17.25 11.80 -7.90
CA PRO A 20 17.00 10.70 -8.83
C PRO A 20 16.09 9.66 -8.18
N VAL A 21 15.03 9.26 -8.88
CA VAL A 21 14.00 8.34 -8.41
C VAL A 21 13.74 7.21 -9.42
N TYR A 22 13.02 6.19 -8.99
CA TYR A 22 12.46 5.16 -9.85
C TYR A 22 11.01 5.52 -10.19
N SER A 23 10.60 5.46 -11.46
CA SER A 23 9.18 5.59 -11.83
C SER A 23 8.47 4.23 -11.76
N VAL A 24 9.20 3.16 -12.09
CA VAL A 24 8.71 1.78 -12.09
C VAL A 24 9.78 0.86 -11.52
N ILE A 25 9.37 -0.10 -10.72
CA ILE A 25 10.20 -1.25 -10.31
C ILE A 25 9.46 -2.54 -10.63
N ASN A 26 10.05 -3.35 -11.52
CA ASN A 26 9.70 -4.74 -11.73
C ASN A 26 10.65 -5.60 -10.88
N VAL A 27 10.12 -6.21 -9.82
CA VAL A 27 10.94 -6.97 -8.86
C VAL A 27 11.47 -8.29 -9.41
N LYS A 28 10.93 -8.79 -10.52
CA LYS A 28 11.50 -9.93 -11.25
C LYS A 28 12.79 -9.56 -11.98
N GLU A 29 12.85 -8.33 -12.52
CA GLU A 29 14.03 -7.81 -13.21
C GLU A 29 15.06 -7.22 -12.22
N HIS A 30 14.57 -6.69 -11.09
CA HIS A 30 15.35 -6.03 -10.06
C HIS A 30 15.03 -6.57 -8.66
N PRO A 31 15.34 -7.86 -8.38
CA PRO A 31 15.02 -8.49 -7.09
C PRO A 31 15.71 -7.82 -5.89
N GLU A 32 16.88 -7.19 -6.12
CA GLU A 32 17.61 -6.42 -5.11
C GLU A 32 16.85 -5.19 -4.60
N LEU A 33 15.92 -4.66 -5.43
CA LEU A 33 15.12 -3.49 -5.06
C LEU A 33 13.86 -3.85 -4.26
N LYS A 34 13.48 -5.12 -4.20
CA LYS A 34 12.27 -5.55 -3.47
C LYS A 34 12.32 -5.13 -2.00
N GLU A 35 13.45 -5.39 -1.34
CA GLU A 35 13.64 -5.02 0.07
C GLU A 35 13.79 -3.49 0.25
N GLU A 36 14.36 -2.79 -0.74
CA GLU A 36 14.44 -1.33 -0.71
C GLU A 36 13.06 -0.66 -0.77
N VAL A 37 12.13 -1.22 -1.58
CA VAL A 37 10.73 -0.79 -1.62
C VAL A 37 10.05 -1.12 -0.31
N ARG A 38 10.15 -2.38 0.15
CA ARG A 38 9.48 -2.87 1.35
C ARG A 38 9.89 -2.13 2.62
N SER A 39 11.17 -1.78 2.74
CA SER A 39 11.67 -0.96 3.85
C SER A 39 11.42 0.54 3.69
N GLY A 40 10.91 0.98 2.54
CA GLY A 40 10.69 2.40 2.23
C GLY A 40 11.95 3.19 1.91
N ARG A 41 13.13 2.55 1.92
CA ARG A 41 14.42 3.24 1.69
C ARG A 41 14.51 3.93 0.35
N ILE A 42 13.87 3.39 -0.70
CA ILE A 42 13.87 4.02 -2.03
C ILE A 42 13.21 5.40 -2.05
N PHE A 43 12.31 5.68 -1.10
CA PHE A 43 11.61 6.95 -0.97
C PHE A 43 12.35 7.94 -0.07
N LEU A 44 13.42 7.52 0.61
CA LEU A 44 14.19 8.40 1.48
C LEU A 44 15.29 9.12 0.70
N TRP A 45 15.45 10.42 0.98
CA TRP A 45 16.53 11.23 0.46
C TRP A 45 17.03 12.23 1.51
N ASN A 46 18.32 12.53 1.48
CA ASN A 46 18.92 13.52 2.36
C ASN A 46 19.09 14.84 1.61
N CYS A 47 18.66 15.93 2.24
CA CYS A 47 18.84 17.25 1.67
C CYS A 47 20.33 17.61 1.58
N PRO A 48 20.87 17.95 0.40
CA PRO A 48 22.29 18.28 0.27
C PRO A 48 22.67 19.58 0.98
N ALA A 49 21.71 20.47 1.24
CA ALA A 49 21.97 21.75 1.89
C ALA A 49 22.02 21.66 3.43
N CYS A 50 21.18 20.82 4.06
CA CYS A 50 21.09 20.76 5.53
C CYS A 50 21.22 19.34 6.11
N GLY A 51 21.43 18.31 5.29
CA GLY A 51 21.58 16.92 5.71
C GLY A 51 20.30 16.26 6.25
N SER A 52 19.17 16.98 6.32
CA SER A 52 17.92 16.41 6.85
C SER A 52 17.38 15.29 5.98
N PRO A 53 16.95 14.17 6.59
CA PRO A 53 16.22 13.14 5.89
C PRO A 53 14.82 13.64 5.50
N ASN A 54 14.37 13.24 4.32
CA ASN A 54 13.06 13.57 3.78
C ASN A 54 12.45 12.34 3.14
N LEU A 55 11.12 12.27 3.11
CA LEU A 55 10.37 11.27 2.39
C LEU A 55 9.90 11.84 1.05
N ALA A 56 10.27 11.19 -0.04
CA ALA A 56 9.80 11.54 -1.38
C ALA A 56 8.43 10.90 -1.64
N ARG A 57 7.48 11.70 -2.13
CA ARG A 57 6.17 11.21 -2.56
C ARG A 57 5.98 11.63 -4.02
N TYR A 58 5.82 10.64 -4.90
CA TYR A 58 5.72 10.84 -6.34
C TYR A 58 5.03 9.63 -6.98
N PRO A 59 4.49 9.76 -8.20
CA PRO A 59 3.91 8.62 -8.92
C PRO A 59 4.93 7.52 -9.12
N PHE A 60 4.58 6.31 -8.68
CA PHE A 60 5.47 5.16 -8.67
C PHE A 60 4.69 3.87 -8.92
N LEU A 61 5.20 2.99 -9.78
CA LEU A 61 4.61 1.69 -10.06
C LEU A 61 5.48 0.56 -9.50
N TYR A 62 4.91 -0.23 -8.61
CA TYR A 62 5.47 -1.50 -8.16
C TYR A 62 4.84 -2.64 -8.97
N HIS A 63 5.67 -3.49 -9.56
CA HIS A 63 5.26 -4.63 -10.34
C HIS A 63 5.93 -5.91 -9.82
N ASP A 64 5.14 -6.85 -9.32
CA ASP A 64 5.57 -8.18 -8.91
C ASP A 64 4.88 -9.24 -9.77
N PRO A 65 5.54 -9.76 -10.82
CA PRO A 65 4.95 -10.78 -11.70
C PRO A 65 4.72 -12.13 -11.03
N GLU A 66 5.45 -12.46 -9.96
CA GLU A 66 5.29 -13.74 -9.25
C GLU A 66 3.99 -13.74 -8.44
N LEU A 67 3.66 -12.61 -7.82
CA LEU A 67 2.41 -12.40 -7.10
C LEU A 67 1.27 -11.95 -8.03
N ARG A 68 1.54 -11.70 -9.32
CA ARG A 68 0.61 -11.04 -10.26
C ARG A 68 0.03 -9.76 -9.65
N LEU A 69 0.92 -8.91 -9.14
CA LEU A 69 0.57 -7.73 -8.37
C LEU A 69 1.10 -6.47 -9.03
N LEU A 70 0.22 -5.49 -9.20
CA LEU A 70 0.54 -4.12 -9.58
C LEU A 70 0.05 -3.17 -8.50
N ILE A 71 0.92 -2.34 -7.96
CA ILE A 71 0.52 -1.28 -7.05
C ILE A 71 1.04 0.04 -7.59
N TRP A 72 0.10 0.93 -7.90
CA TRP A 72 0.42 2.27 -8.38
C TRP A 72 0.17 3.31 -7.30
N MET A 73 1.23 4.02 -6.91
CA MET A 73 1.14 5.17 -6.02
C MET A 73 0.83 6.40 -6.85
N SER A 74 -0.35 7.00 -6.61
CA SER A 74 -0.82 8.21 -7.27
C SER A 74 -0.34 9.47 -6.56
N ASP A 75 -0.22 10.56 -7.32
CA ASP A 75 -0.06 11.93 -6.78
C ASP A 75 -1.37 12.72 -6.74
N GLY A 76 -2.49 12.07 -7.12
CA GLY A 76 -3.83 12.65 -7.11
C GLY A 76 -4.24 13.34 -8.42
N ASP A 77 -3.46 13.22 -9.50
CA ASP A 77 -3.87 13.67 -10.82
C ASP A 77 -4.95 12.74 -11.41
N ARG A 78 -6.20 13.20 -11.40
CA ARG A 78 -7.35 12.43 -11.86
C ARG A 78 -7.24 11.97 -13.31
N ALA A 79 -6.68 12.79 -14.19
CA ALA A 79 -6.54 12.44 -15.60
C ALA A 79 -5.56 11.28 -15.78
N VAL A 80 -4.48 11.27 -14.99
CA VAL A 80 -3.51 10.18 -14.96
C VAL A 80 -4.13 8.93 -14.32
N GLU A 81 -4.90 9.07 -13.23
CA GLU A 81 -5.63 7.97 -12.59
C GLU A 81 -6.59 7.27 -13.55
N GLU A 82 -7.39 8.03 -14.29
CA GLU A 82 -8.32 7.51 -15.28
C GLU A 82 -7.59 6.81 -16.45
N GLN A 83 -6.46 7.36 -16.89
CA GLN A 83 -5.65 6.75 -17.94
C GLN A 83 -5.04 5.42 -17.46
N MET A 84 -4.45 5.39 -16.27
CA MET A 84 -3.89 4.16 -15.68
C MET A 84 -4.97 3.09 -15.48
N SER A 85 -6.16 3.47 -14.99
CA SER A 85 -7.29 2.55 -14.84
C SER A 85 -7.72 1.95 -16.18
N ARG A 86 -7.74 2.74 -17.27
CA ARG A 86 -8.02 2.22 -18.62
C ARG A 86 -6.94 1.28 -19.08
N THR A 87 -5.67 1.65 -18.95
CA THR A 87 -4.53 0.82 -19.34
C THR A 87 -4.56 -0.55 -18.66
N VAL A 88 -4.80 -0.59 -17.35
CA VAL A 88 -4.88 -1.85 -16.59
C VAL A 88 -6.04 -2.73 -17.09
N LYS A 89 -7.18 -2.14 -17.45
CA LYS A 89 -8.35 -2.89 -17.93
C LYS A 89 -8.19 -3.41 -19.36
N GLU A 90 -7.50 -2.67 -20.22
CA GLU A 90 -7.37 -2.97 -21.65
C GLU A 90 -6.19 -3.88 -21.95
N GLU A 91 -5.17 -3.92 -21.08
CA GLU A 91 -3.96 -4.70 -21.29
C GLU A 91 -4.21 -6.19 -21.00
N GLU A 92 -4.22 -7.01 -22.04
CA GLU A 92 -4.46 -8.46 -21.97
C GLU A 92 -3.52 -9.17 -20.98
N GLY A 93 -2.27 -8.74 -20.92
CA GLY A 93 -1.25 -9.31 -20.01
C GLY A 93 -1.51 -9.04 -18.53
N LEU A 94 -2.44 -8.14 -18.20
CA LEU A 94 -2.75 -7.74 -16.83
C LEU A 94 -4.11 -8.28 -16.33
N LYS A 95 -4.84 -9.03 -17.13
CA LYS A 95 -6.18 -9.54 -16.77
C LYS A 95 -6.21 -10.39 -15.50
N ASP A 96 -5.12 -11.13 -15.24
CA ASP A 96 -4.98 -11.99 -14.05
C ASP A 96 -4.23 -11.29 -12.89
N TYR A 97 -3.97 -10.00 -13.02
CA TYR A 97 -3.27 -9.24 -11.99
C TYR A 97 -4.24 -8.60 -11.01
N THR A 98 -3.86 -8.64 -9.75
CA THR A 98 -4.44 -7.73 -8.75
C THR A 98 -3.80 -6.37 -8.90
N ALA A 99 -4.59 -5.37 -9.28
CA ALA A 99 -4.10 -4.00 -9.43
C ALA A 99 -4.67 -3.10 -8.33
N ARG A 100 -3.80 -2.34 -7.67
CA ARG A 100 -4.18 -1.45 -6.56
C ARG A 100 -3.62 -0.05 -6.77
N MET A 101 -4.40 0.94 -6.39
CA MET A 101 -3.98 2.34 -6.31
C MET A 101 -3.86 2.75 -4.86
N VAL A 102 -2.79 3.46 -4.53
CA VAL A 102 -2.49 3.95 -3.18
C VAL A 102 -2.01 5.40 -3.22
N ASP A 103 -2.04 6.09 -2.06
CA ASP A 103 -1.73 7.51 -1.99
C ASP A 103 -0.39 7.81 -1.31
N SER A 104 0.23 6.82 -0.68
CA SER A 104 1.48 7.03 0.06
C SER A 104 2.42 5.84 0.00
N PRO A 105 3.73 6.05 0.25
CA PRO A 105 4.67 4.96 0.42
C PRO A 105 4.26 3.96 1.51
N GLY A 106 3.64 4.44 2.60
CA GLY A 106 3.18 3.57 3.68
C GLY A 106 2.07 2.62 3.24
N ASP A 107 1.12 3.12 2.45
CA ASP A 107 0.02 2.30 1.91
C ASP A 107 0.54 1.29 0.90
N LEU A 108 1.50 1.69 0.05
CA LEU A 108 2.17 0.80 -0.89
C LEU A 108 2.87 -0.35 -0.18
N ILE A 109 3.65 -0.03 0.85
CA ILE A 109 4.39 -1.04 1.63
C ILE A 109 3.43 -1.98 2.34
N GLU A 110 2.36 -1.47 2.94
CA GLU A 110 1.32 -2.29 3.59
C GLU A 110 0.69 -3.28 2.60
N LYS A 111 0.31 -2.83 1.40
CA LYS A 111 -0.24 -3.72 0.37
C LYS A 111 0.76 -4.81 -0.02
N ILE A 112 2.02 -4.46 -0.25
CA ILE A 112 3.07 -5.46 -0.54
C ILE A 112 3.13 -6.51 0.58
N MET A 113 3.17 -6.08 1.84
CA MET A 113 3.27 -6.99 2.99
C MET A 113 2.05 -7.91 3.11
N ILE A 114 0.85 -7.42 2.85
CA ILE A 114 -0.38 -8.23 2.85
C ILE A 114 -0.30 -9.33 1.78
N PHE A 115 0.04 -8.98 0.54
CA PHE A 115 0.11 -9.94 -0.56
C PHE A 115 1.29 -10.93 -0.41
N GLU A 116 2.43 -10.49 0.11
CA GLU A 116 3.57 -11.38 0.43
C GLU A 116 3.23 -12.39 1.55
N ALA A 117 2.35 -12.01 2.48
CA ALA A 117 1.84 -12.92 3.50
C ALA A 117 0.77 -13.90 2.95
N GLY A 118 0.45 -13.84 1.65
CA GLY A 118 -0.61 -14.66 1.03
C GLY A 118 -2.02 -14.26 1.46
N LEU A 119 -2.21 -13.02 1.92
CA LEU A 119 -3.48 -12.51 2.41
C LEU A 119 -4.18 -11.64 1.36
N ASP A 120 -5.51 -11.59 1.45
CA ASP A 120 -6.37 -10.77 0.62
C ASP A 120 -6.56 -9.38 1.24
N ASP A 121 -6.34 -8.32 0.47
CA ASP A 121 -6.41 -6.95 1.00
C ASP A 121 -7.82 -6.46 1.26
N LEU A 122 -8.85 -7.03 0.60
CA LEU A 122 -10.26 -6.74 0.88
C LEU A 122 -10.65 -7.26 2.26
N ALA A 123 -10.28 -8.52 2.53
CA ALA A 123 -10.48 -9.14 3.82
C ALA A 123 -9.69 -8.42 4.92
N MET A 124 -8.48 -7.96 4.60
CA MET A 124 -7.64 -7.22 5.54
C MET A 124 -8.23 -5.84 5.91
N GLU A 125 -8.79 -5.09 4.95
CA GLU A 125 -9.47 -3.83 5.26
C GLU A 125 -10.72 -4.05 6.12
N MET A 126 -11.48 -5.11 5.86
CA MET A 126 -12.60 -5.50 6.72
C MET A 126 -12.12 -5.89 8.13
N CYS A 127 -11.05 -6.67 8.24
CA CYS A 127 -10.44 -7.04 9.51
C CYS A 127 -9.99 -5.79 10.30
N LYS A 128 -9.32 -4.84 9.65
CA LYS A 128 -8.94 -3.54 10.26
C LYS A 128 -10.16 -2.76 10.76
N HIS A 129 -11.29 -2.84 10.04
CA HIS A 129 -12.53 -2.20 10.50
C HIS A 129 -13.04 -2.85 11.80
N VAL A 130 -13.06 -4.18 11.89
CA VAL A 130 -13.47 -4.91 13.10
C VAL A 130 -12.54 -4.58 14.27
N VAL A 131 -11.22 -4.67 14.06
CA VAL A 131 -10.22 -4.41 15.10
C VAL A 131 -10.31 -2.95 15.63
N ARG A 132 -10.59 -1.97 14.76
CA ARG A 132 -10.86 -0.58 15.21
C ARG A 132 -12.08 -0.50 16.13
N GLY A 133 -13.15 -1.24 15.78
CA GLY A 133 -14.36 -1.32 16.61
C GLY A 133 -14.04 -1.89 18.01
N ASP A 134 -13.29 -2.97 18.06
CA ASP A 134 -12.88 -3.62 19.33
C ASP A 134 -11.96 -2.73 20.16
N LEU A 135 -11.06 -1.98 19.54
CA LEU A 135 -10.21 -1.00 20.22
C LEU A 135 -11.01 0.19 20.78
N GLY A 136 -12.20 0.45 20.23
CA GLY A 136 -12.98 1.65 20.56
C GLY A 136 -12.27 2.96 20.21
N LYS A 137 -11.36 2.94 19.24
CA LYS A 137 -10.51 4.07 18.84
C LYS A 137 -10.64 4.35 17.34
N ASP A 138 -10.72 5.63 17.00
CA ASP A 138 -10.66 6.07 15.61
C ASP A 138 -9.20 6.30 15.17
N VAL A 139 -8.51 5.19 14.87
CA VAL A 139 -7.08 5.18 14.50
C VAL A 139 -6.89 4.56 13.12
N ASP A 140 -5.79 4.96 12.46
CA ASP A 140 -5.37 4.37 11.20
C ASP A 140 -4.51 3.14 11.45
N LEU A 141 -5.13 1.96 11.35
CA LEU A 141 -4.45 0.67 11.51
C LEU A 141 -3.70 0.31 10.23
N ARG A 142 -2.45 -0.13 10.40
CA ARG A 142 -1.63 -0.69 9.32
C ARG A 142 -1.24 -2.12 9.63
N PHE A 143 -1.42 -3.01 8.68
CA PHE A 143 -0.94 -4.38 8.80
C PHE A 143 0.59 -4.40 8.96
N TYR A 144 1.06 -5.13 9.94
CA TYR A 144 2.48 -5.29 10.23
C TYR A 144 2.97 -6.71 10.00
N SER A 145 2.25 -7.72 10.49
CA SER A 145 2.62 -9.12 10.30
C SER A 145 1.45 -10.06 10.57
N ALA A 146 1.57 -11.27 10.02
CA ALA A 146 0.72 -12.40 10.36
C ALA A 146 1.61 -13.58 10.76
N GLY A 147 1.21 -14.35 11.78
CA GLY A 147 1.93 -15.55 12.23
C GLY A 147 2.23 -15.52 13.72
N GLY A 148 3.32 -16.19 14.12
CA GLY A 148 3.67 -16.43 15.52
C GLY A 148 3.05 -17.72 16.07
N ALA A 149 3.37 -18.03 17.35
CA ALA A 149 2.92 -19.25 18.01
C ALA A 149 1.39 -19.31 18.18
N ASP A 150 0.75 -18.16 18.24
CA ASP A 150 -0.68 -18.01 18.54
C ASP A 150 -1.53 -17.72 17.28
N HIS A 151 -0.95 -17.77 16.07
CA HIS A 151 -1.64 -17.44 14.83
C HIS A 151 -2.35 -16.09 14.89
N GLU A 152 -1.60 -15.02 15.17
CA GLU A 152 -2.13 -13.67 15.31
C GLU A 152 -1.81 -12.78 14.13
N LEU A 153 -2.68 -11.79 13.94
CA LEU A 153 -2.42 -10.60 13.11
C LEU A 153 -1.90 -9.48 14.01
N THR A 154 -0.84 -8.83 13.59
CA THR A 154 -0.33 -7.63 14.26
C THR A 154 -0.55 -6.41 13.37
N PHE A 155 -1.07 -5.36 13.97
CA PHE A 155 -1.26 -4.05 13.34
C PHE A 155 -0.47 -2.99 14.10
N THR A 156 -0.08 -1.93 13.40
CA THR A 156 0.50 -0.73 13.99
C THR A 156 -0.42 0.47 13.80
N TYR A 157 -0.39 1.41 14.74
CA TYR A 157 -1.09 2.69 14.63
C TYR A 157 -0.38 3.78 15.44
N PRO A 158 -0.43 5.05 15.00
CA PRO A 158 0.14 6.15 15.77
C PRO A 158 -0.79 6.59 16.90
N GLU A 159 -0.25 6.76 18.11
CA GLU A 159 -0.97 7.33 19.24
C GLU A 159 0.02 8.06 20.17
N GLY A 160 -0.28 9.29 20.55
CA GLY A 160 0.57 10.06 21.48
C GLY A 160 1.99 10.31 20.98
N GLY A 161 2.21 10.35 19.65
CA GLY A 161 3.54 10.53 19.06
C GLY A 161 4.40 9.26 19.03
N GLN A 162 3.83 8.11 19.39
CA GLN A 162 4.48 6.80 19.36
C GLN A 162 3.68 5.83 18.48
N MET A 163 4.37 4.82 17.95
CA MET A 163 3.71 3.70 17.28
C MET A 163 3.27 2.68 18.33
N GLN A 164 1.98 2.33 18.30
CA GLN A 164 1.37 1.31 19.14
C GLN A 164 1.15 0.04 18.32
N LEU A 165 0.99 -1.08 19.03
CA LEU A 165 0.63 -2.37 18.44
C LEU A 165 -0.79 -2.76 18.85
N ALA A 166 -1.54 -3.31 17.93
CA ALA A 166 -2.79 -4.03 18.18
C ALA A 166 -2.65 -5.44 17.63
N GLN A 167 -3.14 -6.42 18.39
CA GLN A 167 -3.14 -7.83 17.99
C GLN A 167 -4.57 -8.34 17.88
N ALA A 168 -4.80 -9.23 16.94
CA ALA A 168 -6.08 -9.89 16.73
C ALA A 168 -5.85 -11.35 16.32
N GLY A 169 -6.68 -12.25 16.78
CA GLY A 169 -6.61 -13.65 16.35
C GLY A 169 -6.84 -13.78 14.84
N PHE A 170 -6.13 -14.70 14.21
CA PHE A 170 -6.22 -14.93 12.77
C PHE A 170 -7.65 -15.33 12.32
N SER A 171 -8.44 -15.90 13.22
CA SER A 171 -9.85 -16.23 12.97
C SER A 171 -10.69 -15.02 12.51
N ILE A 172 -10.37 -13.81 12.99
CA ILE A 172 -11.06 -12.59 12.53
C ILE A 172 -10.82 -12.37 11.03
N TYR A 173 -9.59 -12.59 10.55
CA TYR A 173 -9.30 -12.53 9.12
C TYR A 173 -10.03 -13.61 8.34
N GLU A 174 -10.08 -14.85 8.84
CA GLU A 174 -10.78 -15.94 8.17
C GLU A 174 -12.29 -15.66 8.03
N ASP A 175 -12.90 -15.10 9.06
CA ASP A 175 -14.31 -14.68 9.04
C ASP A 175 -14.51 -13.54 8.03
N CYS A 176 -13.68 -12.52 8.03
CA CYS A 176 -13.72 -11.42 7.06
C CYS A 176 -13.52 -11.94 5.63
N ALA A 177 -12.56 -12.80 5.37
CA ALA A 177 -12.34 -13.43 4.08
C ALA A 177 -13.54 -14.27 3.64
N GLY A 178 -14.20 -14.94 4.58
CA GLY A 178 -15.46 -15.62 4.36
C GLY A 178 -16.59 -14.69 3.92
N ILE A 179 -16.69 -13.51 4.54
CA ILE A 179 -17.70 -12.49 4.17
C ILE A 179 -17.39 -11.95 2.77
N VAL A 180 -16.16 -11.55 2.49
CA VAL A 180 -15.74 -11.04 1.18
C VAL A 180 -16.07 -12.04 0.08
N ARG A 181 -15.69 -13.32 0.23
CA ARG A 181 -15.96 -14.37 -0.78
C ARG A 181 -17.45 -14.55 -1.08
N ARG A 182 -18.34 -14.30 -0.12
CA ARG A 182 -19.80 -14.41 -0.31
C ARG A 182 -20.45 -13.13 -0.85
N ASN A 183 -19.72 -12.03 -0.92
CA ASN A 183 -20.26 -10.74 -1.34
C ASN A 183 -19.71 -10.33 -2.71
N SER A 184 -20.50 -10.61 -3.76
CA SER A 184 -20.10 -10.28 -5.15
C SER A 184 -19.95 -8.78 -5.42
N ASP A 185 -20.58 -7.92 -4.64
CA ASP A 185 -20.51 -6.47 -4.81
C ASP A 185 -19.15 -5.95 -4.31
N ILE A 186 -18.66 -6.48 -3.19
CA ILE A 186 -17.31 -6.20 -2.69
C ILE A 186 -16.27 -6.61 -3.74
N ILE A 187 -16.36 -7.83 -4.27
CA ILE A 187 -15.42 -8.34 -5.27
C ILE A 187 -15.45 -7.47 -6.54
N ARG A 188 -16.64 -7.15 -7.06
CA ARG A 188 -16.78 -6.29 -8.24
C ARG A 188 -16.28 -4.86 -8.02
N GLY A 189 -16.47 -4.32 -6.81
CA GLY A 189 -15.96 -3.00 -6.43
C GLY A 189 -14.44 -2.90 -6.39
N ALA A 190 -13.75 -4.04 -6.35
CA ALA A 190 -12.30 -4.14 -6.32
C ALA A 190 -11.66 -4.50 -7.68
N ASP A 191 -12.47 -4.57 -8.75
CA ASP A 191 -12.00 -4.92 -10.08
C ASP A 191 -11.17 -3.80 -10.74
N GLY A 192 -10.13 -4.20 -11.48
CA GLY A 192 -9.20 -3.28 -12.12
C GLY A 192 -8.29 -2.55 -11.12
N LEU A 193 -7.91 -1.30 -11.46
CA LEU A 193 -7.06 -0.47 -10.59
C LEU A 193 -7.89 0.17 -9.48
N ALA A 194 -8.11 -0.58 -8.41
CA ALA A 194 -8.97 -0.17 -7.30
C ALA A 194 -8.17 0.41 -6.13
N ARG A 195 -8.77 1.39 -5.45
CA ARG A 195 -8.28 1.93 -4.18
C ARG A 195 -9.00 1.20 -3.05
N ILE A 196 -8.30 0.29 -2.40
CA ILE A 196 -8.84 -0.52 -1.30
C ILE A 196 -8.27 0.02 0.01
N ASP A 197 -9.08 0.78 0.72
CA ASP A 197 -8.72 1.47 1.96
C ASP A 197 -9.91 1.49 2.94
N ARG A 198 -9.75 2.21 4.03
CA ARG A 198 -10.80 2.39 5.04
C ARG A 198 -12.08 2.97 4.44
N ALA A 199 -11.98 4.01 3.63
CA ALA A 199 -13.16 4.67 3.05
C ALA A 199 -13.90 3.72 2.09
N TRP A 200 -13.14 2.91 1.36
CA TRP A 200 -13.69 1.91 0.47
C TRP A 200 -14.51 0.87 1.22
N ILE A 201 -13.96 0.22 2.27
CA ILE A 201 -14.69 -0.81 3.02
C ILE A 201 -15.90 -0.22 3.76
N GLU A 202 -15.79 0.97 4.34
CA GLU A 202 -16.91 1.64 5.01
C GLU A 202 -18.08 1.97 4.06
N SER A 203 -17.83 2.07 2.76
CA SER A 203 -18.90 2.28 1.76
C SER A 203 -19.82 1.07 1.60
N PHE A 204 -19.35 -0.14 1.92
CA PHE A 204 -20.12 -1.39 1.87
C PHE A 204 -20.77 -1.79 3.20
N LEU A 205 -20.39 -1.15 4.30
CA LEU A 205 -20.84 -1.47 5.65
C LEU A 205 -21.96 -0.53 6.16
N ARG A 206 -22.47 0.33 5.30
CA ARG A 206 -23.56 1.29 5.61
C ARG A 206 -24.92 0.69 5.41
#